data_fdf5f82a7a1e5feb3b47a296c6bd9940
#
_entry.id   fdf5f82a7a1e5feb3b47a296c6bd9940
#
_cell.length_a   1.000
_cell.length_b   1.000
_cell.length_c   1.000
_cell.angle_alpha   90.00
_cell.angle_beta   90.00
_cell.angle_gamma   90.00
#
_symmetry.space_group_name_H-M   'P 1'
#
loop_
_entity.id
_entity.type
_entity.pdbx_description
1 polymer ?
#
loop_
_entity_poly.entity_id
_entity_poly.type
_entity_poly.pdbx_seq_one_letter_code
_entity_poly.pdbx_strand_id
1 'polypeptide(L)'
;SIMNILILGDILGPSGREALIKKLPNLIKEKKIDFVIINGENAADSGVGITKKNTEEFFKAGTDVITSGNHIWDEKETMGFITSEKRLLRPENLIMGSPGTGFGIFNSKNNKKVAVINLMGNIYMKKCEDVFAAAKKFVQKVKLKRDADFIVVDLHGEITSEKMAMGYFFDGKVTMFVGTHTHVPTSDYRILEKGTAYQTDIGMCGDYNSVIGMNKDNSLKKFFKDPSARTPHYPALGEATISGLMVEADDN
;
A
#
# COMPACT_ATOMS: atom_id res chain seq x y z
N SER A 1 15.34 -4.22 -20.78
CA SER A 1 15.53 -3.13 -19.80
C SER A 1 15.01 -3.58 -18.43
N ILE A 2 15.84 -3.44 -17.42
CA ILE A 2 15.52 -3.86 -16.04
C ILE A 2 15.06 -2.67 -15.22
N MET A 3 13.98 -2.84 -14.49
CA MET A 3 13.42 -1.88 -13.54
C MET A 3 13.48 -2.43 -12.14
N ASN A 4 13.94 -1.63 -11.20
CA ASN A 4 13.86 -1.94 -9.78
C ASN A 4 12.67 -1.20 -9.18
N ILE A 5 11.64 -1.96 -8.81
CA ILE A 5 10.41 -1.41 -8.24
C ILE A 5 10.35 -1.80 -6.76
N LEU A 6 10.12 -0.80 -5.92
CA LEU A 6 9.96 -0.98 -4.47
C LEU A 6 8.54 -0.62 -4.08
N ILE A 7 7.88 -1.51 -3.34
CA ILE A 7 6.62 -1.19 -2.68
C ILE A 7 6.76 -1.42 -1.18
N LEU A 8 6.41 -0.42 -0.38
CA LEU A 8 6.47 -0.48 1.08
C LEU A 8 5.06 -0.63 1.65
N GLY A 9 4.97 -1.41 2.71
CA GLY A 9 3.72 -1.65 3.43
C GLY A 9 3.24 -0.42 4.18
N ASP A 10 2.09 -0.56 4.80
CA ASP A 10 1.37 0.53 5.50
C ASP A 10 2.31 1.35 6.38
N ILE A 11 2.46 2.63 6.04
CA ILE A 11 3.24 3.57 6.86
C ILE A 11 2.41 3.92 8.07
N LEU A 12 2.88 3.58 9.26
CA LEU A 12 2.07 3.70 10.47
C LEU A 12 2.59 4.79 11.41
N GLY A 13 1.82 5.86 11.50
CA GLY A 13 2.00 6.93 12.46
C GLY A 13 3.33 7.69 12.34
N PRO A 14 3.67 8.47 13.38
CA PRO A 14 4.92 9.25 13.40
C PRO A 14 6.18 8.40 13.22
N SER A 15 6.28 7.25 13.90
CA SER A 15 7.45 6.38 13.79
C SER A 15 7.67 5.88 12.37
N GLY A 16 6.60 5.44 11.69
CA GLY A 16 6.68 4.99 10.30
C GLY A 16 7.07 6.11 9.36
N ARG A 17 6.47 7.30 9.51
CA ARG A 17 6.79 8.46 8.69
C ARG A 17 8.26 8.88 8.84
N GLU A 18 8.74 9.00 10.07
CA GLU A 18 10.12 9.40 10.34
C GLU A 18 11.11 8.42 9.72
N ALA A 19 10.88 7.13 9.89
CA ALA A 19 11.74 6.11 9.32
C ALA A 19 11.76 6.17 7.79
N LEU A 20 10.60 6.34 7.17
CA LEU A 20 10.51 6.45 5.72
C LEU A 20 11.29 7.66 5.20
N ILE A 21 11.02 8.83 5.75
CA ILE A 21 11.64 10.09 5.31
C ILE A 21 13.16 10.02 5.47
N LYS A 22 13.62 9.42 6.57
CA LYS A 22 15.04 9.30 6.88
C LYS A 22 15.73 8.26 6.00
N LYS A 23 15.12 7.11 5.79
CA LYS A 23 15.77 5.93 5.17
C LYS A 23 15.56 5.82 3.67
N LEU A 24 14.41 6.28 3.14
CA LEU A 24 14.07 6.07 1.75
C LEU A 24 15.06 6.66 0.75
N PRO A 25 15.58 7.90 0.92
CA PRO A 25 16.54 8.45 -0.05
C PRO A 25 17.78 7.58 -0.22
N ASN A 26 18.34 7.08 0.87
CA ASN A 26 19.52 6.20 0.82
C ASN A 26 19.18 4.84 0.24
N LEU A 27 18.02 4.29 0.55
CA LEU A 27 17.56 3.00 0.03
C LEU A 27 17.40 3.06 -1.50
N ILE A 28 16.83 4.14 -2.00
CA ILE A 28 16.70 4.38 -3.45
C ILE A 28 18.07 4.36 -4.12
N LYS A 29 19.03 5.04 -3.52
CA LYS A 29 20.39 5.13 -4.06
C LYS A 29 21.14 3.80 -4.01
N GLU A 30 21.12 3.13 -2.84
CA GLU A 30 21.84 1.87 -2.63
C GLU A 30 21.30 0.73 -3.49
N LYS A 31 19.98 0.63 -3.59
CA LYS A 31 19.30 -0.44 -4.33
C LYS A 31 19.00 -0.05 -5.78
N LYS A 32 19.38 1.15 -6.20
CA LYS A 32 19.11 1.67 -7.55
C LYS A 32 17.63 1.54 -7.92
N ILE A 33 16.76 2.00 -7.01
CA ILE A 33 15.31 1.92 -7.18
C ILE A 33 14.87 2.92 -8.25
N ASP A 34 14.09 2.47 -9.21
CA ASP A 34 13.57 3.28 -10.30
C ASP A 34 12.16 3.79 -10.04
N PHE A 35 11.39 3.09 -9.20
CA PHE A 35 10.01 3.46 -8.90
C PHE A 35 9.63 3.01 -7.48
N VAL A 36 9.02 3.91 -6.71
CA VAL A 36 8.67 3.68 -5.31
C VAL A 36 7.17 3.87 -5.09
N ILE A 37 6.54 2.86 -4.52
CA ILE A 37 5.14 2.89 -4.08
C ILE A 37 5.12 2.67 -2.57
N ILE A 38 4.27 3.40 -1.86
CA ILE A 38 4.02 3.17 -0.43
C ILE A 38 2.52 3.10 -0.19
N ASN A 39 2.10 2.37 0.83
CA ASN A 39 0.72 2.45 1.32
C ASN A 39 0.68 3.46 2.46
N GLY A 40 -0.07 4.54 2.31
CA GLY A 40 -0.09 5.67 3.24
C GLY A 40 -1.33 5.76 4.12
N GLU A 41 -2.20 4.78 4.14
CA GLU A 41 -3.50 4.90 4.82
C GLU A 41 -3.43 5.05 6.34
N ASN A 42 -2.28 4.71 6.95
CA ASN A 42 -2.09 4.76 8.40
C ASN A 42 -1.07 5.85 8.81
N ALA A 43 -0.76 6.78 7.93
CA ALA A 43 0.36 7.70 8.09
C ALA A 43 0.13 8.83 9.11
N ALA A 44 -1.10 9.23 9.34
CA ALA A 44 -1.42 10.35 10.24
C ALA A 44 -1.02 10.05 11.69
N ASP A 45 -0.95 11.09 12.52
CA ASP A 45 -0.51 10.98 13.91
C ASP A 45 -1.34 9.99 14.75
N SER A 46 -2.62 9.85 14.43
CA SER A 46 -3.52 8.88 15.08
C SER A 46 -3.26 7.43 14.68
N GLY A 47 -2.47 7.20 13.63
CA GLY A 47 -2.25 5.88 13.06
C GLY A 47 -3.30 5.47 12.01
N VAL A 48 -4.27 6.32 11.71
CA VAL A 48 -5.30 6.09 10.69
C VAL A 48 -5.48 7.35 9.84
N GLY A 49 -5.57 7.16 8.53
CA GLY A 49 -5.69 8.26 7.58
C GLY A 49 -4.34 8.83 7.12
N ILE A 50 -4.42 9.76 6.20
CA ILE A 50 -3.26 10.45 5.63
C ILE A 50 -3.61 11.92 5.43
N THR A 51 -2.68 12.82 5.78
CA THR A 51 -2.86 14.25 5.58
C THR A 51 -2.19 14.71 4.29
N LYS A 52 -2.56 15.91 3.83
CA LYS A 52 -1.89 16.55 2.69
C LYS A 52 -0.39 16.74 2.97
N LYS A 53 -0.05 17.16 4.19
CA LYS A 53 1.33 17.33 4.62
C LYS A 53 2.11 16.01 4.58
N ASN A 54 1.52 14.91 5.07
CA ASN A 54 2.13 13.59 4.97
C ASN A 54 2.43 13.23 3.52
N THR A 55 1.47 13.43 2.64
CA THR A 55 1.57 13.14 1.21
C THR A 55 2.74 13.90 0.57
N GLU A 56 2.83 15.20 0.83
CA GLU A 56 3.90 16.05 0.29
C GLU A 56 5.29 15.62 0.80
N GLU A 57 5.40 15.29 2.09
CA GLU A 57 6.65 14.81 2.69
C GLU A 57 7.11 13.48 2.08
N PHE A 58 6.18 12.58 1.79
CA PHE A 58 6.49 11.29 1.16
C PHE A 58 7.00 11.46 -0.26
N PHE A 59 6.37 12.32 -1.05
CA PHE A 59 6.84 12.62 -2.40
C PHE A 59 8.22 13.28 -2.39
N LYS A 60 8.44 14.19 -1.47
CA LYS A 60 9.75 14.86 -1.31
C LYS A 60 10.85 13.85 -0.95
N ALA A 61 10.53 12.81 -0.19
CA ALA A 61 11.48 11.77 0.20
C ALA A 61 11.82 10.79 -0.94
N GLY A 62 11.06 10.80 -2.04
CA GLY A 62 11.32 9.96 -3.21
C GLY A 62 10.22 8.98 -3.57
N THR A 63 9.07 9.05 -2.90
CA THR A 63 7.90 8.23 -3.25
C THR A 63 7.30 8.73 -4.57
N ASP A 64 6.94 7.79 -5.44
CA ASP A 64 6.31 8.11 -6.72
C ASP A 64 4.78 8.01 -6.66
N VAL A 65 4.25 6.99 -5.97
CA VAL A 65 2.81 6.76 -5.84
C VAL A 65 2.48 6.30 -4.42
N ILE A 66 1.36 6.78 -3.89
CA ILE A 66 0.83 6.37 -2.60
C ILE A 66 -0.49 5.64 -2.82
N THR A 67 -0.58 4.41 -2.31
CA THR A 67 -1.82 3.66 -2.22
C THR A 67 -2.44 3.82 -0.84
N SER A 68 -3.63 3.31 -0.63
CA SER A 68 -4.32 3.39 0.64
C SER A 68 -5.26 2.19 0.87
N GLY A 69 -6.28 2.36 1.67
CA GLY A 69 -7.21 1.29 2.03
C GLY A 69 -8.43 1.82 2.76
N ASN A 70 -8.90 1.04 3.74
CA ASN A 70 -10.13 1.34 4.47
C ASN A 70 -10.10 2.62 5.30
N HIS A 71 -8.91 3.15 5.62
CA HIS A 71 -8.76 4.38 6.41
C HIS A 71 -8.53 5.64 5.58
N ILE A 72 -8.68 5.56 4.25
CA ILE A 72 -8.37 6.69 3.35
C ILE A 72 -9.10 8.00 3.74
N TRP A 73 -10.32 7.91 4.26
CA TRP A 73 -11.13 9.09 4.62
C TRP A 73 -11.10 9.45 6.09
N ASP A 74 -10.28 8.79 6.90
CA ASP A 74 -10.26 9.05 8.35
C ASP A 74 -9.71 10.45 8.69
N GLU A 75 -8.82 11.00 7.85
CA GLU A 75 -8.48 12.42 7.87
C GLU A 75 -9.43 13.15 6.89
N LYS A 76 -10.25 14.06 7.41
CA LYS A 76 -11.31 14.71 6.64
C LYS A 76 -10.80 15.51 5.44
N GLU A 77 -9.62 16.11 5.57
CA GLU A 77 -9.05 16.94 4.50
C GLU A 77 -8.73 16.16 3.22
N THR A 78 -8.57 14.84 3.31
CA THR A 78 -8.15 14.00 2.18
C THR A 78 -9.17 14.04 1.04
N MET A 79 -10.45 14.04 1.35
CA MET A 79 -11.50 14.20 0.34
C MET A 79 -11.35 15.50 -0.45
N GLY A 80 -10.84 16.55 0.19
CA GLY A 80 -10.70 17.87 -0.43
C GLY A 80 -9.49 17.98 -1.35
N PHE A 81 -8.40 17.23 -1.13
CA PHE A 81 -7.21 17.37 -1.96
C PHE A 81 -6.92 16.19 -2.89
N ILE A 82 -7.51 15.02 -2.66
CA ILE A 82 -7.19 13.80 -3.44
C ILE A 82 -7.48 13.98 -4.94
N THR A 83 -8.49 14.75 -5.29
CA THR A 83 -8.86 14.99 -6.70
C THR A 83 -7.74 15.70 -7.47
N SER A 84 -7.00 16.58 -6.81
CA SER A 84 -5.88 17.30 -7.41
C SER A 84 -4.54 16.59 -7.26
N GLU A 85 -4.46 15.52 -6.47
CA GLU A 85 -3.22 14.76 -6.28
C GLU A 85 -3.35 13.36 -6.91
N LYS A 86 -2.99 13.26 -8.19
CA LYS A 86 -3.15 12.04 -8.99
C LYS A 86 -2.28 10.88 -8.54
N ARG A 87 -1.22 11.15 -7.76
CA ARG A 87 -0.31 10.12 -7.25
C ARG A 87 -0.74 9.55 -5.90
N LEU A 88 -1.82 10.06 -5.31
CA LEU A 88 -2.48 9.46 -4.15
C LEU A 88 -3.72 8.70 -4.63
N LEU A 89 -3.67 7.38 -4.50
CA LEU A 89 -4.76 6.50 -4.90
C LEU A 89 -5.61 6.11 -3.70
N ARG A 90 -6.90 5.93 -3.94
CA ARG A 90 -7.81 5.25 -3.02
C ARG A 90 -8.21 3.93 -3.65
N PRO A 91 -8.76 2.94 -2.91
CA PRO A 91 -9.18 1.69 -3.54
C PRO A 91 -10.12 1.94 -4.73
N GLU A 92 -9.84 1.27 -5.85
CA GLU A 92 -10.64 1.41 -7.08
C GLU A 92 -12.10 1.00 -6.85
N ASN A 93 -12.30 -0.01 -6.03
CA ASN A 93 -13.63 -0.57 -5.73
C ASN A 93 -14.30 0.05 -4.51
N LEU A 94 -14.00 1.31 -4.19
CA LEU A 94 -14.82 2.06 -3.24
C LEU A 94 -16.22 2.31 -3.82
N ILE A 95 -17.15 2.74 -2.98
CA ILE A 95 -18.51 3.07 -3.39
C ILE A 95 -18.47 4.09 -4.52
N MET A 96 -19.29 3.87 -5.56
CA MET A 96 -19.42 4.75 -6.71
C MET A 96 -19.60 6.21 -6.28
N GLY A 97 -18.89 7.12 -6.96
CA GLY A 97 -18.92 8.54 -6.63
C GLY A 97 -17.87 8.99 -5.62
N SER A 98 -17.06 8.09 -5.08
CA SER A 98 -15.93 8.46 -4.22
C SER A 98 -14.96 9.37 -4.98
N PRO A 99 -14.44 10.44 -4.36
CA PRO A 99 -13.46 11.31 -5.02
C PRO A 99 -12.13 10.60 -5.26
N GLY A 100 -11.32 11.13 -6.19
CA GLY A 100 -10.02 10.56 -6.52
C GLY A 100 -10.10 9.38 -7.47
N THR A 101 -8.97 8.67 -7.60
CA THR A 101 -8.84 7.54 -8.52
C THR A 101 -8.20 6.34 -7.81
N GLY A 102 -8.49 5.14 -8.30
CA GLY A 102 -7.95 3.90 -7.74
C GLY A 102 -6.80 3.32 -8.55
N PHE A 103 -6.56 3.81 -9.76
CA PHE A 103 -5.40 3.44 -10.56
C PHE A 103 -4.93 4.60 -11.42
N GLY A 104 -3.68 4.51 -11.85
CA GLY A 104 -3.10 5.47 -12.78
C GLY A 104 -1.91 4.85 -13.51
N ILE A 105 -1.46 5.54 -14.55
CA ILE A 105 -0.25 5.18 -15.29
C ILE A 105 0.73 6.34 -15.11
N PHE A 106 1.91 6.02 -14.59
CA PHE A 106 2.92 7.00 -14.16
C PHE A 106 4.22 6.78 -14.88
N ASN A 107 4.99 7.84 -15.08
CA ASN A 107 6.32 7.73 -15.66
C ASN A 107 7.36 7.52 -14.57
N SER A 108 8.24 6.53 -14.76
CA SER A 108 9.40 6.33 -13.91
C SER A 108 10.55 7.28 -14.30
N LYS A 109 11.58 7.33 -13.47
CA LYS A 109 12.79 8.13 -13.71
C LYS A 109 13.48 7.81 -15.04
N ASN A 110 13.44 6.54 -15.45
CA ASN A 110 14.03 6.05 -16.69
C ASN A 110 13.00 6.00 -17.84
N ASN A 111 11.94 6.80 -17.72
CA ASN A 111 10.94 7.03 -18.75
C ASN A 111 10.17 5.76 -19.17
N LYS A 112 9.91 4.87 -18.22
CA LYS A 112 9.03 3.71 -18.41
C LYS A 112 7.65 4.01 -17.80
N LYS A 113 6.62 3.39 -18.35
CA LYS A 113 5.25 3.53 -17.84
C LYS A 113 4.95 2.45 -16.82
N VAL A 114 4.59 2.87 -15.61
CA VAL A 114 4.19 1.98 -14.52
C VAL A 114 2.73 2.25 -14.18
N ALA A 115 1.87 1.25 -14.39
CA ALA A 115 0.50 1.31 -13.92
C ALA A 115 0.45 0.80 -12.48
N VAL A 116 -0.29 1.50 -11.63
CA VAL A 116 -0.52 1.08 -10.24
C VAL A 116 -2.01 1.07 -9.99
N ILE A 117 -2.53 -0.04 -9.47
CA ILE A 117 -3.92 -0.14 -9.03
C ILE A 117 -3.98 -0.52 -7.55
N ASN A 118 -4.83 0.18 -6.83
CA ASN A 118 -5.16 -0.08 -5.43
C ASN A 118 -6.55 -0.73 -5.37
N LEU A 119 -6.64 -1.87 -4.73
CA LEU A 119 -7.90 -2.60 -4.53
C LEU A 119 -8.12 -2.84 -3.05
N MET A 120 -9.37 -3.03 -2.65
CA MET A 120 -9.73 -3.38 -1.27
C MET A 120 -10.54 -4.67 -1.25
N GLY A 121 -10.16 -5.61 -0.38
CA GLY A 121 -10.90 -6.85 -0.19
C GLY A 121 -12.31 -6.62 0.34
N ASN A 122 -13.18 -7.58 0.12
CA ASN A 122 -14.57 -7.51 0.57
C ASN A 122 -14.78 -8.20 1.93
N ILE A 123 -14.00 -9.24 2.24
CA ILE A 123 -14.24 -10.09 3.42
C ILE A 123 -13.60 -9.45 4.65
N TYR A 124 -14.41 -9.21 5.67
CA TYR A 124 -14.02 -8.54 6.93
C TYR A 124 -13.38 -7.15 6.72
N MET A 125 -13.77 -6.49 5.65
CA MET A 125 -13.35 -5.11 5.35
C MET A 125 -14.58 -4.20 5.36
N LYS A 126 -14.35 -2.88 5.34
CA LYS A 126 -15.44 -1.90 5.14
C LYS A 126 -16.16 -2.21 3.83
N LYS A 127 -17.47 -1.96 3.81
CA LYS A 127 -18.29 -2.20 2.61
C LYS A 127 -17.73 -1.42 1.41
N CYS A 128 -17.53 -2.14 0.33
CA CYS A 128 -17.05 -1.61 -0.95
C CYS A 128 -17.64 -2.44 -2.08
N GLU A 129 -17.37 -2.05 -3.33
CA GLU A 129 -17.82 -2.80 -4.50
C GLU A 129 -17.04 -4.11 -4.63
N ASP A 130 -17.56 -5.05 -5.42
CA ASP A 130 -16.96 -6.37 -5.65
C ASP A 130 -15.53 -6.24 -6.18
N VAL A 131 -14.54 -6.71 -5.41
CA VAL A 131 -13.13 -6.58 -5.74
C VAL A 131 -12.74 -7.41 -6.97
N PHE A 132 -13.34 -8.60 -7.15
CA PHE A 132 -13.04 -9.44 -8.32
C PHE A 132 -13.64 -8.85 -9.60
N ALA A 133 -14.80 -8.24 -9.53
CA ALA A 133 -15.37 -7.52 -10.66
C ALA A 133 -14.50 -6.31 -11.05
N ALA A 134 -14.01 -5.56 -10.08
CA ALA A 134 -13.10 -4.44 -10.32
C ALA A 134 -11.78 -4.89 -10.96
N ALA A 135 -11.22 -5.99 -10.45
CA ALA A 135 -9.98 -6.57 -11.00
C ALA A 135 -10.18 -7.01 -12.45
N LYS A 136 -11.27 -7.70 -12.75
CA LYS A 136 -11.61 -8.14 -14.11
C LYS A 136 -11.73 -6.96 -15.08
N LYS A 137 -12.40 -5.90 -14.65
CA LYS A 137 -12.55 -4.67 -15.43
C LYS A 137 -11.19 -4.01 -15.71
N PHE A 138 -10.33 -3.97 -14.70
CA PHE A 138 -8.99 -3.39 -14.83
C PHE A 138 -8.13 -4.13 -15.87
N VAL A 139 -8.06 -5.47 -15.82
CA VAL A 139 -7.22 -6.23 -16.75
C VAL A 139 -7.71 -6.17 -18.21
N GLN A 140 -8.98 -5.85 -18.42
CA GLN A 140 -9.52 -5.59 -19.76
C GLN A 140 -9.07 -4.21 -20.27
N LYS A 141 -8.88 -3.24 -19.36
CA LYS A 141 -8.59 -1.85 -19.68
C LYS A 141 -7.10 -1.57 -19.79
N VAL A 142 -6.29 -2.16 -18.94
CA VAL A 142 -4.84 -1.91 -18.85
C VAL A 142 -4.09 -3.23 -19.03
N LYS A 143 -3.29 -3.30 -20.08
CA LYS A 143 -2.54 -4.51 -20.45
C LYS A 143 -1.04 -4.23 -20.49
N LEU A 144 -0.27 -5.20 -19.98
CA LEU A 144 1.19 -5.17 -20.08
C LEU A 144 1.63 -5.05 -21.53
N LYS A 145 2.65 -4.23 -21.76
CA LYS A 145 3.28 -3.93 -23.06
C LYS A 145 2.42 -3.09 -24.01
N ARG A 146 1.10 -3.13 -23.86
CA ARG A 146 0.21 -2.27 -24.65
C ARG A 146 0.03 -0.89 -24.02
N ASP A 147 -0.36 -0.86 -22.74
CA ASP A 147 -0.73 0.37 -22.03
C ASP A 147 0.32 0.80 -21.00
N ALA A 148 1.06 -0.16 -20.46
CA ALA A 148 2.12 0.09 -19.48
C ALA A 148 3.23 -0.95 -19.65
N ASP A 149 4.45 -0.55 -19.32
CA ASP A 149 5.62 -1.45 -19.32
C ASP A 149 5.58 -2.38 -18.11
N PHE A 150 5.09 -1.87 -16.98
CA PHE A 150 4.97 -2.60 -15.71
C PHE A 150 3.64 -2.27 -15.05
N ILE A 151 3.07 -3.25 -14.34
CA ILE A 151 1.82 -3.07 -13.59
C ILE A 151 2.01 -3.62 -12.18
N VAL A 152 1.64 -2.82 -11.18
CA VAL A 152 1.72 -3.17 -9.77
C VAL A 152 0.32 -3.12 -9.15
N VAL A 153 -0.03 -4.16 -8.39
CA VAL A 153 -1.31 -4.26 -7.68
C VAL A 153 -1.07 -4.26 -6.18
N ASP A 154 -1.76 -3.37 -5.45
CA ASP A 154 -1.86 -3.39 -4.00
C ASP A 154 -3.28 -3.77 -3.61
N LEU A 155 -3.47 -4.98 -3.10
CA LEU A 155 -4.75 -5.43 -2.56
C LEU A 155 -4.74 -5.27 -1.03
N HIS A 156 -5.46 -4.27 -0.56
CA HIS A 156 -5.62 -3.99 0.86
C HIS A 156 -6.75 -4.85 1.43
N GLY A 157 -6.40 -5.96 2.10
CA GLY A 157 -7.39 -6.93 2.55
C GLY A 157 -6.96 -7.74 3.76
N GLU A 158 -7.96 -8.25 4.48
CA GLU A 158 -7.75 -9.03 5.71
C GLU A 158 -7.52 -10.51 5.42
N ILE A 159 -8.25 -11.08 4.45
CA ILE A 159 -8.35 -12.54 4.29
C ILE A 159 -7.29 -13.08 3.34
N THR A 160 -6.50 -14.03 3.85
CA THR A 160 -5.40 -14.67 3.11
C THR A 160 -5.88 -15.33 1.82
N SER A 161 -6.98 -16.10 1.87
CA SER A 161 -7.48 -16.80 0.69
C SER A 161 -7.98 -15.86 -0.40
N GLU A 162 -8.57 -14.74 -0.03
CA GLU A 162 -8.99 -13.70 -0.99
C GLU A 162 -7.76 -13.11 -1.71
N LYS A 163 -6.70 -12.81 -0.96
CA LYS A 163 -5.43 -12.31 -1.52
C LYS A 163 -4.77 -13.32 -2.45
N MET A 164 -4.68 -14.58 -2.03
CA MET A 164 -4.07 -15.64 -2.85
C MET A 164 -4.86 -15.87 -4.14
N ALA A 165 -6.19 -15.95 -4.06
CA ALA A 165 -7.06 -16.11 -5.23
C ALA A 165 -6.86 -14.97 -6.21
N MET A 166 -6.80 -13.72 -5.72
CA MET A 166 -6.56 -12.56 -6.55
C MET A 166 -5.17 -12.58 -7.19
N GLY A 167 -4.15 -13.01 -6.44
CA GLY A 167 -2.81 -13.19 -6.95
C GLY A 167 -2.77 -14.15 -8.15
N TYR A 168 -3.45 -15.28 -8.06
CA TYR A 168 -3.55 -16.22 -9.16
C TYR A 168 -4.33 -15.66 -10.35
N PHE A 169 -5.37 -14.87 -10.08
CA PHE A 169 -6.09 -14.18 -11.14
C PHE A 169 -5.18 -13.24 -11.94
N PHE A 170 -4.33 -12.49 -11.25
CA PHE A 170 -3.41 -11.55 -11.88
C PHE A 170 -2.13 -12.19 -12.44
N ASP A 171 -1.85 -13.44 -12.10
CA ASP A 171 -0.61 -14.11 -12.52
C ASP A 171 -0.46 -14.10 -14.05
N GLY A 172 0.65 -13.54 -14.51
CA GLY A 172 0.93 -13.36 -15.93
C GLY A 172 0.31 -12.11 -16.56
N LYS A 173 -0.56 -11.40 -15.82
CA LYS A 173 -1.23 -10.17 -16.32
C LYS A 173 -0.61 -8.90 -15.74
N VAL A 174 0.14 -9.03 -14.65
CA VAL A 174 0.80 -7.92 -13.97
C VAL A 174 2.23 -8.30 -13.60
N THR A 175 3.06 -7.28 -13.32
CA THR A 175 4.46 -7.49 -12.93
C THR A 175 4.55 -7.96 -11.49
N MET A 176 3.77 -7.35 -10.60
CA MET A 176 3.85 -7.62 -9.18
C MET A 176 2.50 -7.41 -8.51
N PHE A 177 2.17 -8.32 -7.60
CA PHE A 177 0.98 -8.28 -6.77
C PHE A 177 1.37 -8.42 -5.32
N VAL A 178 0.95 -7.47 -4.49
CA VAL A 178 1.16 -7.55 -3.04
C VAL A 178 -0.14 -7.32 -2.30
N GLY A 179 -0.26 -7.98 -1.14
CA GLY A 179 -1.29 -7.66 -0.17
C GLY A 179 -0.76 -6.71 0.90
N THR A 180 -1.68 -5.93 1.45
CA THR A 180 -1.45 -5.02 2.59
C THR A 180 -2.60 -5.16 3.58
N HIS A 181 -2.61 -4.42 4.65
CA HIS A 181 -3.64 -4.30 5.68
C HIS A 181 -3.31 -4.98 7.01
N THR A 182 -2.81 -6.21 7.02
CA THR A 182 -2.66 -6.94 8.29
C THR A 182 -1.53 -6.40 9.15
N HIS A 183 -0.59 -5.65 8.56
CA HIS A 183 0.62 -5.11 9.18
C HIS A 183 1.66 -6.17 9.53
N VAL A 184 1.40 -7.43 9.21
CA VAL A 184 2.32 -8.55 9.50
C VAL A 184 2.85 -9.10 8.17
N PRO A 185 4.17 -9.01 7.94
CA PRO A 185 4.74 -9.53 6.68
C PRO A 185 4.66 -11.04 6.65
N THR A 186 4.18 -11.57 5.53
CA THR A 186 4.15 -13.02 5.31
C THR A 186 5.44 -13.49 4.66
N SER A 187 5.81 -14.74 4.88
CA SER A 187 7.08 -15.31 4.38
C SER A 187 6.97 -15.95 3.01
N ASP A 188 5.84 -15.79 2.34
CA ASP A 188 5.50 -16.48 1.09
C ASP A 188 5.88 -15.73 -0.18
N TYR A 189 6.79 -14.76 -0.14
CA TYR A 189 7.23 -14.04 -1.32
C TYR A 189 7.83 -14.99 -2.35
N ARG A 190 7.39 -14.87 -3.60
CA ARG A 190 7.79 -15.75 -4.68
C ARG A 190 7.40 -15.19 -6.06
N ILE A 191 7.90 -15.82 -7.09
CA ILE A 191 7.43 -15.61 -8.46
C ILE A 191 6.42 -16.72 -8.76
N LEU A 192 5.21 -16.34 -9.17
CA LEU A 192 4.18 -17.30 -9.55
C LEU A 192 4.48 -17.93 -10.92
N GLU A 193 3.78 -19.02 -11.26
CA GLU A 193 4.06 -19.80 -12.46
C GLU A 193 4.12 -19.00 -13.76
N LYS A 194 3.28 -17.96 -13.88
CA LYS A 194 3.21 -17.14 -15.09
C LYS A 194 4.04 -15.86 -14.99
N GLY A 195 4.87 -15.75 -13.97
CA GLY A 195 5.90 -14.72 -13.87
C GLY A 195 5.59 -13.52 -12.99
N THR A 196 4.42 -13.44 -12.39
CA THR A 196 4.08 -12.33 -11.48
C THR A 196 4.78 -12.50 -10.13
N ALA A 197 5.47 -11.47 -9.66
CA ALA A 197 6.01 -11.42 -8.30
C ALA A 197 4.87 -11.25 -7.30
N TYR A 198 4.91 -12.02 -6.20
CA TYR A 198 3.79 -12.13 -5.28
C TYR A 198 4.23 -12.18 -3.82
N GLN A 199 3.48 -11.49 -2.95
CA GLN A 199 3.54 -11.69 -1.50
C GLN A 199 2.17 -11.43 -0.91
N THR A 200 1.69 -12.29 0.00
CA THR A 200 0.35 -12.19 0.59
C THR A 200 0.18 -10.92 1.41
N ASP A 201 1.17 -10.54 2.22
CA ASP A 201 1.18 -9.26 2.92
C ASP A 201 2.62 -8.79 3.08
N ILE A 202 2.88 -7.53 2.77
CA ILE A 202 4.24 -6.97 2.84
C ILE A 202 4.53 -6.28 4.18
N GLY A 203 3.62 -6.40 5.14
CA GLY A 203 3.81 -5.84 6.47
C GLY A 203 3.55 -4.35 6.56
N MET A 204 4.08 -3.71 7.58
CA MET A 204 3.97 -2.27 7.79
C MET A 204 5.36 -1.63 7.92
N CYS A 205 5.40 -0.33 7.74
CA CYS A 205 6.52 0.51 8.15
C CYS A 205 6.14 1.19 9.47
N GLY A 206 6.66 0.69 10.57
CA GLY A 206 6.27 1.14 11.90
C GLY A 206 7.03 0.43 13.00
N ASP A 207 6.67 0.70 14.22
CA ASP A 207 7.24 0.07 15.40
C ASP A 207 6.66 -1.34 15.58
N TYR A 208 7.47 -2.37 15.36
CA TYR A 208 7.05 -3.78 15.48
C TYR A 208 6.98 -4.27 16.93
N ASN A 209 7.51 -3.51 17.88
CA ASN A 209 7.31 -3.79 19.32
C ASN A 209 5.96 -3.23 19.78
N SER A 210 4.89 -3.73 19.17
CA SER A 210 3.53 -3.19 19.25
C SER A 210 2.52 -4.27 18.91
N VAL A 211 1.24 -3.91 18.99
CA VAL A 211 0.17 -4.75 18.41
C VAL A 211 -0.27 -4.10 17.11
N ILE A 212 0.20 -4.66 16.01
CA ILE A 212 -0.02 -4.15 14.63
C ILE A 212 0.25 -2.64 14.47
N GLY A 213 1.27 -2.14 15.19
CA GLY A 213 1.67 -0.74 15.15
C GLY A 213 1.10 0.11 16.27
N MET A 214 0.12 -0.38 17.00
CA MET A 214 -0.52 0.34 18.11
C MET A 214 0.14 0.02 19.45
N ASN A 215 0.07 0.96 20.39
CA ASN A 215 0.65 0.78 21.71
C ASN A 215 0.19 -0.55 22.33
N LYS A 216 1.16 -1.41 22.66
CA LYS A 216 0.87 -2.79 23.09
C LYS A 216 0.18 -2.87 24.45
N ASP A 217 0.56 -2.00 25.39
CA ASP A 217 -0.03 -2.01 26.73
C ASP A 217 -1.50 -1.60 26.67
N ASN A 218 -1.82 -0.58 25.90
CA ASN A 218 -3.19 -0.15 25.69
C ASN A 218 -4.02 -1.22 24.95
N SER A 219 -3.44 -1.88 23.96
CA SER A 219 -4.11 -2.98 23.25
C SER A 219 -4.45 -4.14 24.19
N LEU A 220 -3.50 -4.53 25.06
CA LEU A 220 -3.75 -5.55 26.08
C LEU A 220 -4.89 -5.16 27.00
N LYS A 221 -4.90 -3.91 27.48
CA LYS A 221 -5.99 -3.40 28.33
C LYS A 221 -7.34 -3.50 27.62
N LYS A 222 -7.39 -3.18 26.33
CA LYS A 222 -8.64 -3.26 25.57
C LYS A 222 -9.14 -4.70 25.45
N PHE A 223 -8.27 -5.64 25.14
CA PHE A 223 -8.66 -7.05 25.05
C PHE A 223 -9.10 -7.62 26.40
N PHE A 224 -8.47 -7.21 27.48
CA PHE A 224 -8.86 -7.60 28.84
C PHE A 224 -10.02 -6.77 29.40
N LYS A 225 -10.56 -5.82 28.63
CA LYS A 225 -11.69 -4.95 29.03
C LYS A 225 -11.38 -4.13 30.29
N ASP A 226 -10.13 -3.71 30.44
CA ASP A 226 -9.68 -2.84 31.53
C ASP A 226 -10.28 -1.45 31.33
N PRO A 227 -10.96 -0.88 32.34
CA PRO A 227 -11.56 0.46 32.24
C PRO A 227 -10.56 1.58 31.97
N SER A 228 -9.26 1.40 32.26
CA SER A 228 -8.22 2.38 32.01
C SER A 228 -7.74 2.40 30.56
N ALA A 229 -8.21 1.47 29.71
CA ALA A 229 -7.87 1.46 28.30
C ALA A 229 -8.32 2.74 27.60
N ARG A 230 -7.42 3.33 26.80
CA ARG A 230 -7.73 4.54 26.02
C ARG A 230 -8.41 4.19 24.70
N THR A 231 -9.39 5.00 24.35
CA THR A 231 -10.09 4.93 23.06
C THR A 231 -10.03 6.32 22.42
N PRO A 232 -9.64 6.45 21.14
CA PRO A 232 -9.21 5.36 20.23
C PRO A 232 -7.84 4.80 20.57
N HIS A 233 -7.44 3.73 19.88
CA HIS A 233 -6.06 3.26 19.88
C HIS A 233 -5.11 4.37 19.48
N TYR A 234 -3.85 4.28 19.88
CA TYR A 234 -2.81 5.22 19.47
C TYR A 234 -1.54 4.46 19.11
N PRO A 235 -0.74 5.00 18.16
CA PRO A 235 0.45 4.32 17.66
C PRO A 235 1.52 4.13 18.72
N ALA A 236 2.28 3.04 18.60
CA ALA A 236 3.56 2.90 19.26
C ALA A 236 4.55 3.89 18.62
N LEU A 237 5.43 4.48 19.45
CA LEU A 237 6.34 5.55 19.02
C LEU A 237 7.83 5.15 19.09
N GLY A 238 8.13 3.87 19.18
CA GLY A 238 9.49 3.36 19.19
C GLY A 238 10.13 3.35 17.80
N GLU A 239 11.34 2.82 17.73
CA GLU A 239 12.07 2.71 16.48
C GLU A 239 11.31 1.86 15.46
N ALA A 240 11.14 2.39 14.24
CA ALA A 240 10.39 1.72 13.20
C ALA A 240 11.27 0.85 12.31
N THR A 241 10.68 -0.25 11.84
CA THR A 241 11.21 -1.09 10.78
C THR A 241 10.48 -0.75 9.47
N ILE A 242 11.23 -0.65 8.37
CA ILE A 242 10.67 -0.50 7.04
C ILE A 242 10.52 -1.89 6.43
N SER A 243 9.31 -2.24 6.04
CA SER A 243 8.98 -3.54 5.44
C SER A 243 8.31 -3.36 4.08
N GLY A 244 8.70 -4.17 3.13
CA GLY A 244 8.14 -4.13 1.78
C GLY A 244 8.73 -5.20 0.89
N LEU A 245 8.56 -5.01 -0.41
CA LEU A 245 9.04 -5.93 -1.43
C LEU A 245 9.71 -5.16 -2.56
N MET A 246 10.90 -5.59 -2.93
CA MET A 246 11.60 -5.08 -4.10
C MET A 246 11.61 -6.14 -5.19
N VAL A 247 11.36 -5.71 -6.40
CA VAL A 247 11.35 -6.59 -7.58
C VAL A 247 12.24 -5.99 -8.66
N GLU A 248 13.11 -6.83 -9.21
CA GLU A 248 13.76 -6.54 -10.49
C GLU A 248 12.85 -7.08 -11.59
N ALA A 249 12.36 -6.20 -12.44
CA ALA A 249 11.44 -6.56 -13.50
C ALA A 249 12.04 -6.22 -14.86
N ASP A 250 11.79 -7.09 -15.84
CA ASP A 250 12.18 -6.85 -17.22
C ASP A 250 10.94 -6.51 -18.03
N ASP A 251 11.06 -5.54 -18.96
CA ASP A 251 9.96 -5.14 -19.84
C ASP A 251 9.81 -6.03 -21.07
N ASN A 252 10.61 -7.08 -21.19
CA ASN A 252 10.45 -8.13 -22.17
C ASN A 252 9.42 -9.17 -21.68
#